data_592eea23222a526742f69ba5470be7db
#
_entry.id   592eea23222a526742f69ba5470be7db
#
_cell.length_a   1.000
_cell.length_b   1.000
_cell.length_c   1.000
_cell.angle_alpha   90.00
_cell.angle_beta   90.00
_cell.angle_gamma   90.00
#
_symmetry.space_group_name_H-M   'P 1'
#
loop_
_entity.id
_entity.type
_entity.pdbx_description
1 polymer ?
#
loop_
_entity_poly.entity_id
_entity_poly.type
_entity_poly.pdbx_seq_one_letter_code
_entity_poly.pdbx_strand_id
1 'polypeptide(L)'
;MSYYAGDYDVAVIGAGHAGCEAGLAAARLGMKTVVFSISLEAVANMPCNPHIGGSSKGHLVREIDALGGEMAKNIDKTMIQIKMLNTSKGPAVYSLRAQADRKRYQMEMKHTLEKQENLDLKQAEIVYIKIENNKIKSIETDIGAIYNVKTLIVATGTYLRGKIFIGEYSKESGPDGVFPANKLSESLKKNGVKLVRFKTGTPARINRKSIDFSKMEIQKGENGIIPFSFEDKTVDFNQVDCYLTYTNAETHKIIRENLHRSPLYAGVIEGTGPRYCPSIEDKVVRFADKERHQIFVEPIGIDTDEMYIQGMSSSLPEDVQIAMYRTIPGLEHCEFTRPAYAIEYDCIDPADLKLSLEYKTIDGLFFAGQTNGTSGYEEAACQGLIAGINASQKIKGKEPLILDRTDAYIGVLIDDIVTKGTNEPYRMMTSRAEYRLLLRQDNADLRLTEKGHEIGLISDERYAKFIEKKELIEKEKERLQKTIVKPTEKVNNYLKSQGTSELTTGSKLAELLKRTEITYASLAEIDENRPELPEQVKEEVEIQVKYDGYIKLQEMQVEKFKKMEKKLIPDDINYDDVKGICLEARQKLNKHRPHSIGQASRISGVSPADISVLLVYLQTIKQKK
;
A
#
# COMPACT_ATOMS: atom_id res chain seq x y z
N MET A 1 -28.63 28.35 -6.92
CA MET A 1 -29.82 27.46 -6.86
C MET A 1 -29.33 26.04 -7.09
N SER A 2 -29.75 25.12 -6.25
CA SER A 2 -29.41 23.71 -6.44
C SER A 2 -30.37 23.08 -7.46
N TYR A 3 -29.86 22.13 -8.25
CA TYR A 3 -30.62 21.42 -9.29
C TYR A 3 -30.26 19.93 -9.34
N TYR A 4 -31.20 19.11 -9.75
CA TYR A 4 -30.97 17.68 -9.94
C TYR A 4 -30.10 17.44 -11.18
N ALA A 5 -29.01 16.67 -10.99
CA ALA A 5 -28.00 16.43 -12.02
C ALA A 5 -27.89 14.95 -12.45
N GLY A 6 -28.55 14.02 -11.75
CA GLY A 6 -28.59 12.61 -12.13
C GLY A 6 -28.50 11.62 -10.98
N ASP A 7 -28.58 10.34 -11.34
CA ASP A 7 -28.49 9.20 -10.41
C ASP A 7 -27.28 8.34 -10.73
N TYR A 8 -26.59 7.88 -9.69
CA TYR A 8 -25.49 6.92 -9.77
C TYR A 8 -25.65 5.83 -8.70
N ASP A 9 -25.12 4.66 -8.98
CA ASP A 9 -25.03 3.59 -8.01
C ASP A 9 -23.92 3.89 -6.99
N VAL A 10 -22.74 4.25 -7.50
CA VAL A 10 -21.56 4.56 -6.69
C VAL A 10 -21.04 5.94 -7.05
N ALA A 11 -20.83 6.80 -6.06
CA ALA A 11 -20.07 8.02 -6.22
C ALA A 11 -18.74 7.92 -5.45
N VAL A 12 -17.68 8.44 -6.05
CA VAL A 12 -16.34 8.50 -5.45
C VAL A 12 -15.90 9.96 -5.40
N ILE A 13 -15.54 10.45 -4.22
CA ILE A 13 -15.02 11.81 -4.04
C ILE A 13 -13.50 11.75 -3.92
N GLY A 14 -12.81 12.28 -4.93
CA GLY A 14 -11.35 12.28 -5.06
C GLY A 14 -10.88 11.24 -6.06
N ALA A 15 -10.07 11.66 -7.03
CA ALA A 15 -9.45 10.84 -8.06
C ALA A 15 -7.96 10.60 -7.81
N GLY A 16 -7.53 10.49 -6.54
CA GLY A 16 -6.23 9.96 -6.16
C GLY A 16 -6.17 8.44 -6.35
N HIS A 17 -5.08 7.79 -5.93
CA HIS A 17 -4.89 6.34 -6.11
C HIS A 17 -6.06 5.51 -5.55
N ALA A 18 -6.60 5.89 -4.39
CA ALA A 18 -7.77 5.23 -3.81
C ALA A 18 -9.03 5.42 -4.68
N GLY A 19 -9.28 6.65 -5.12
CA GLY A 19 -10.47 6.94 -5.91
C GLY A 19 -10.44 6.32 -7.31
N CYS A 20 -9.26 6.24 -7.93
CA CYS A 20 -9.10 5.56 -9.22
C CYS A 20 -9.44 4.07 -9.11
N GLU A 21 -8.85 3.37 -8.15
CA GLU A 21 -9.12 1.94 -7.93
C GLU A 21 -10.58 1.68 -7.53
N ALA A 22 -11.15 2.53 -6.67
CA ALA A 22 -12.55 2.40 -6.25
C ALA A 22 -13.52 2.59 -7.42
N GLY A 23 -13.30 3.62 -8.23
CA GLY A 23 -14.14 3.91 -9.40
C GLY A 23 -14.06 2.81 -10.46
N LEU A 24 -12.83 2.37 -10.79
CA LEU A 24 -12.62 1.29 -11.76
C LEU A 24 -13.24 -0.03 -11.28
N ALA A 25 -13.04 -0.40 -10.01
CA ALA A 25 -13.63 -1.61 -9.46
C ALA A 25 -15.16 -1.59 -9.51
N ALA A 26 -15.79 -0.49 -9.09
CA ALA A 26 -17.24 -0.37 -9.12
C ALA A 26 -17.81 -0.42 -10.55
N ALA A 27 -17.19 0.30 -11.48
CA ALA A 27 -17.63 0.33 -12.88
C ALA A 27 -17.47 -1.03 -13.57
N ARG A 28 -16.33 -1.71 -13.37
CA ARG A 28 -16.06 -3.07 -13.89
C ARG A 28 -17.03 -4.11 -13.32
N LEU A 29 -17.52 -3.89 -12.11
CA LEU A 29 -18.57 -4.71 -11.51
C LEU A 29 -19.99 -4.35 -11.97
N GLY A 30 -20.14 -3.48 -12.98
CA GLY A 30 -21.39 -3.11 -13.61
C GLY A 30 -22.19 -2.03 -12.88
N MET A 31 -21.57 -1.30 -11.93
CA MET A 31 -22.23 -0.17 -11.25
C MET A 31 -22.12 1.09 -12.10
N LYS A 32 -23.21 1.85 -12.24
CA LYS A 32 -23.17 3.20 -12.80
C LYS A 32 -22.42 4.10 -11.82
N THR A 33 -21.18 4.44 -12.15
CA THR A 33 -20.21 5.05 -11.25
C THR A 33 -19.86 6.48 -11.70
N VAL A 34 -19.66 7.38 -10.73
CA VAL A 34 -19.07 8.70 -10.98
C VAL A 34 -17.88 8.93 -10.06
N VAL A 35 -16.78 9.41 -10.62
CA VAL A 35 -15.60 9.84 -9.87
C VAL A 35 -15.47 11.36 -9.99
N PHE A 36 -15.48 12.05 -8.85
CA PHE A 36 -15.29 13.50 -8.79
C PHE A 36 -13.85 13.85 -8.41
N SER A 37 -13.28 14.78 -9.16
CA SER A 37 -11.99 15.41 -8.83
C SER A 37 -12.14 16.91 -8.81
N ILE A 38 -11.48 17.59 -7.88
CA ILE A 38 -11.40 19.07 -7.89
C ILE A 38 -10.54 19.61 -9.04
N SER A 39 -9.69 18.76 -9.62
CA SER A 39 -8.92 19.04 -10.83
C SER A 39 -8.67 17.75 -11.60
N LEU A 40 -9.03 17.70 -12.87
CA LEU A 40 -8.74 16.56 -13.75
C LEU A 40 -7.25 16.38 -14.03
N GLU A 41 -6.46 17.43 -13.81
CA GLU A 41 -5.00 17.40 -13.91
C GLU A 41 -4.33 16.82 -12.64
N ALA A 42 -5.11 16.51 -11.60
CA ALA A 42 -4.65 15.89 -10.37
C ALA A 42 -5.05 14.40 -10.22
N VAL A 43 -5.60 13.79 -11.28
CA VAL A 43 -5.92 12.34 -11.29
C VAL A 43 -4.65 11.54 -11.05
N ALA A 44 -4.68 10.59 -10.11
CA ALA A 44 -3.56 9.75 -9.71
C ALA A 44 -2.26 10.53 -9.45
N ASN A 45 -2.38 11.75 -8.91
CA ASN A 45 -1.21 12.61 -8.66
C ASN A 45 -0.24 11.98 -7.66
N MET A 46 1.05 12.18 -7.91
CA MET A 46 2.16 11.77 -7.03
C MET A 46 2.84 13.01 -6.42
N PRO A 47 2.24 13.70 -5.45
CA PRO A 47 2.79 14.95 -4.91
C PRO A 47 4.01 14.73 -4.01
N CYS A 48 4.23 13.51 -3.54
CA CYS A 48 5.40 13.13 -2.75
C CYS A 48 6.43 12.44 -3.65
N ASN A 49 6.76 11.18 -3.41
CA ASN A 49 7.77 10.44 -4.16
C ASN A 49 7.25 9.97 -5.54
N PRO A 50 8.08 10.06 -6.60
CA PRO A 50 7.70 9.63 -7.94
C PRO A 50 7.99 8.13 -8.16
N HIS A 51 7.56 7.26 -7.25
CA HIS A 51 7.76 5.81 -7.37
C HIS A 51 6.59 5.03 -6.79
N ILE A 52 6.40 3.82 -7.31
CA ILE A 52 5.46 2.81 -6.83
C ILE A 52 6.26 1.59 -6.37
N GLY A 53 5.81 0.97 -5.28
CA GLY A 53 6.47 -0.18 -4.69
C GLY A 53 7.54 0.18 -3.64
N GLY A 54 8.42 -0.77 -3.37
CA GLY A 54 9.36 -0.74 -2.25
C GLY A 54 8.98 -1.74 -1.17
N SER A 55 9.75 -1.79 -0.09
CA SER A 55 9.57 -2.79 0.99
C SER A 55 8.13 -2.81 1.49
N SER A 56 7.46 -3.96 1.44
CA SER A 56 6.04 -4.21 1.69
C SER A 56 5.06 -3.57 0.69
N LYS A 57 5.47 -2.52 -0.02
CA LYS A 57 4.63 -1.81 -0.98
C LYS A 57 4.48 -2.62 -2.28
N GLY A 58 5.56 -3.23 -2.76
CA GLY A 58 5.52 -4.14 -3.91
C GLY A 58 4.52 -5.29 -3.69
N HIS A 59 4.40 -5.77 -2.46
CA HIS A 59 3.40 -6.78 -2.09
C HIS A 59 1.98 -6.26 -2.31
N LEU A 60 1.66 -5.05 -1.82
CA LEU A 60 0.34 -4.44 -2.01
C LEU A 60 0.01 -4.26 -3.49
N VAL A 61 0.95 -3.78 -4.31
CA VAL A 61 0.73 -3.58 -5.75
C VAL A 61 0.43 -4.90 -6.47
N ARG A 62 1.19 -5.96 -6.16
CA ARG A 62 0.95 -7.31 -6.69
C ARG A 62 -0.40 -7.88 -6.25
N GLU A 63 -0.81 -7.62 -5.01
CA GLU A 63 -2.12 -8.04 -4.49
C GLU A 63 -3.27 -7.26 -5.13
N ILE A 64 -3.09 -5.95 -5.40
CA ILE A 64 -4.03 -5.14 -6.17
C ILE A 64 -4.22 -5.74 -7.56
N ASP A 65 -3.13 -6.06 -8.27
CA ASP A 65 -3.20 -6.67 -9.59
C ASP A 65 -3.88 -8.04 -9.58
N ALA A 66 -3.52 -8.89 -8.62
CA ALA A 66 -4.11 -10.22 -8.47
C ALA A 66 -5.63 -10.20 -8.23
N LEU A 67 -6.16 -9.13 -7.66
CA LEU A 67 -7.60 -8.90 -7.48
C LEU A 67 -8.26 -8.20 -8.68
N GLY A 68 -7.50 -7.75 -9.68
CA GLY A 68 -8.02 -7.07 -10.88
C GLY A 68 -7.97 -5.54 -10.81
N GLY A 69 -7.16 -4.95 -9.91
CA GLY A 69 -6.90 -3.51 -9.87
C GLY A 69 -5.99 -3.02 -11.00
N GLU A 70 -5.71 -1.71 -11.05
CA GLU A 70 -5.07 -1.04 -12.19
C GLU A 70 -3.65 -0.54 -11.91
N MET A 71 -3.29 -0.29 -10.63
CA MET A 71 -2.02 0.37 -10.28
C MET A 71 -0.79 -0.33 -10.88
N ALA A 72 -0.75 -1.66 -10.86
CA ALA A 72 0.35 -2.44 -11.41
C ALA A 72 0.50 -2.23 -12.92
N LYS A 73 -0.61 -2.34 -13.66
CA LYS A 73 -0.63 -2.13 -15.12
C LYS A 73 -0.22 -0.72 -15.50
N ASN A 74 -0.66 0.26 -14.71
CA ASN A 74 -0.35 1.66 -14.95
C ASN A 74 1.13 1.97 -14.72
N ILE A 75 1.72 1.45 -13.64
CA ILE A 75 3.15 1.66 -13.39
C ILE A 75 4.02 0.91 -14.39
N ASP A 76 3.66 -0.31 -14.79
CA ASP A 76 4.44 -1.10 -15.75
C ASP A 76 4.52 -0.44 -17.13
N LYS A 77 3.49 0.31 -17.54
CA LYS A 77 3.48 1.13 -18.76
C LYS A 77 4.27 2.44 -18.65
N THR A 78 4.47 2.97 -17.45
CA THR A 78 4.93 4.35 -17.24
C THR A 78 6.19 4.48 -16.39
N MET A 79 6.76 3.36 -15.96
CA MET A 79 8.02 3.34 -15.23
C MET A 79 9.20 3.74 -16.11
N ILE A 80 10.17 4.40 -15.48
CA ILE A 80 11.43 4.81 -16.09
C ILE A 80 12.64 4.10 -15.46
N GLN A 81 12.43 3.41 -14.35
CA GLN A 81 13.40 2.52 -13.72
C GLN A 81 12.66 1.47 -12.88
N ILE A 82 13.20 0.25 -12.81
CA ILE A 82 12.70 -0.81 -11.91
C ILE A 82 13.87 -1.52 -11.23
N LYS A 83 13.63 -1.96 -9.98
CA LYS A 83 14.62 -2.67 -9.17
C LYS A 83 13.95 -3.61 -8.19
N MET A 84 14.60 -4.76 -7.92
CA MET A 84 14.23 -5.65 -6.82
C MET A 84 14.97 -5.27 -5.55
N LEU A 85 14.24 -4.99 -4.48
CA LEU A 85 14.81 -4.67 -3.17
C LEU A 85 14.86 -5.90 -2.26
N ASN A 86 15.77 -5.86 -1.27
CA ASN A 86 15.94 -6.88 -0.22
C ASN A 86 16.38 -8.27 -0.73
N THR A 87 17.00 -8.38 -1.89
CA THR A 87 17.43 -9.65 -2.50
C THR A 87 18.38 -10.45 -1.59
N SER A 88 19.14 -9.80 -0.73
CA SER A 88 20.00 -10.45 0.28
C SER A 88 19.26 -11.02 1.49
N LYS A 89 17.94 -10.77 1.65
CA LYS A 89 17.16 -11.13 2.85
C LYS A 89 16.19 -12.29 2.64
N GLY A 90 16.13 -12.82 1.44
CA GLY A 90 15.26 -13.94 1.07
C GLY A 90 13.87 -13.53 0.55
N PRO A 91 13.13 -14.46 -0.09
CA PRO A 91 11.93 -14.18 -0.89
C PRO A 91 10.75 -13.62 -0.08
N ALA A 92 10.70 -13.90 1.24
CA ALA A 92 9.65 -13.37 2.12
C ALA A 92 9.56 -11.84 2.19
N VAL A 93 10.61 -11.14 1.73
CA VAL A 93 10.69 -9.67 1.77
C VAL A 93 11.20 -9.04 0.47
N TYR A 94 11.38 -9.83 -0.59
CA TYR A 94 11.64 -9.29 -1.93
C TYR A 94 10.54 -8.30 -2.29
N SER A 95 10.92 -7.15 -2.81
CA SER A 95 9.95 -6.09 -3.07
C SER A 95 10.35 -5.30 -4.31
N LEU A 96 9.50 -5.29 -5.32
CA LEU A 96 9.65 -4.45 -6.49
C LEU A 96 9.53 -2.97 -6.12
N ARG A 97 10.35 -2.13 -6.76
CA ARG A 97 10.23 -0.69 -6.74
C ARG A 97 10.46 -0.15 -8.15
N ALA A 98 9.51 0.59 -8.67
CA ALA A 98 9.61 1.28 -9.95
C ALA A 98 9.57 2.79 -9.77
N GLN A 99 10.48 3.49 -10.43
CA GLN A 99 10.46 4.93 -10.60
C GLN A 99 9.47 5.25 -11.71
N ALA A 100 8.50 6.11 -11.44
CA ALA A 100 7.48 6.52 -12.40
C ALA A 100 7.90 7.77 -13.18
N ASP A 101 7.56 7.81 -14.47
CA ASP A 101 7.32 9.10 -15.11
C ASP A 101 5.99 9.65 -14.58
N ARG A 102 6.07 10.62 -13.68
CA ARG A 102 4.92 11.15 -12.95
C ARG A 102 3.80 11.63 -13.87
N LYS A 103 4.15 12.33 -14.97
CA LYS A 103 3.15 12.88 -15.90
C LYS A 103 2.53 11.80 -16.76
N ARG A 104 3.32 10.86 -17.26
CA ARG A 104 2.81 9.71 -18.03
C ARG A 104 1.91 8.84 -17.18
N TYR A 105 2.28 8.60 -15.91
CA TYR A 105 1.46 7.84 -14.95
C TYR A 105 0.08 8.47 -14.73
N GLN A 106 0.02 9.80 -14.55
CA GLN A 106 -1.23 10.54 -14.43
C GLN A 106 -2.09 10.46 -15.69
N MET A 107 -1.47 10.69 -16.86
CA MET A 107 -2.18 10.67 -18.16
C MET A 107 -2.73 9.27 -18.45
N GLU A 108 -1.97 8.22 -18.24
CA GLU A 108 -2.41 6.84 -18.48
C GLU A 108 -3.56 6.45 -17.55
N MET A 109 -3.48 6.79 -16.25
CA MET A 109 -4.57 6.50 -15.32
C MET A 109 -5.84 7.30 -15.65
N LYS A 110 -5.70 8.60 -16.00
CA LYS A 110 -6.83 9.43 -16.43
C LYS A 110 -7.50 8.83 -17.66
N HIS A 111 -6.71 8.43 -18.64
CA HIS A 111 -7.19 7.80 -19.87
C HIS A 111 -7.90 6.47 -19.60
N THR A 112 -7.39 5.66 -18.67
CA THR A 112 -8.04 4.42 -18.22
C THR A 112 -9.41 4.70 -17.61
N LEU A 113 -9.53 5.72 -16.75
CA LEU A 113 -10.83 6.13 -16.19
C LEU A 113 -11.81 6.64 -17.25
N GLU A 114 -11.33 7.47 -18.17
CA GLU A 114 -12.16 8.05 -19.24
C GLU A 114 -12.70 7.01 -20.24
N LYS A 115 -11.94 5.93 -20.45
CA LYS A 115 -12.34 4.82 -21.34
C LYS A 115 -13.19 3.75 -20.64
N GLN A 116 -13.23 3.75 -19.32
CA GLN A 116 -13.95 2.72 -18.60
C GLN A 116 -15.47 2.86 -18.79
N GLU A 117 -16.10 1.82 -19.32
CA GLU A 117 -17.56 1.74 -19.38
C GLU A 117 -18.18 1.85 -17.98
N ASN A 118 -19.38 2.41 -17.90
CA ASN A 118 -20.13 2.67 -16.67
C ASN A 118 -19.43 3.64 -15.68
N LEU A 119 -18.43 4.40 -16.13
CA LEU A 119 -17.71 5.37 -15.30
C LEU A 119 -17.73 6.76 -15.94
N ASP A 120 -18.24 7.74 -15.19
CA ASP A 120 -18.12 9.15 -15.52
C ASP A 120 -17.04 9.80 -14.64
N LEU A 121 -16.05 10.45 -15.26
CA LEU A 121 -15.06 11.26 -14.56
C LEU A 121 -15.45 12.74 -14.66
N LYS A 122 -15.67 13.41 -13.53
CA LYS A 122 -16.17 14.79 -13.50
C LYS A 122 -15.28 15.70 -12.64
N GLN A 123 -15.02 16.91 -13.13
CA GLN A 123 -14.41 17.96 -12.31
C GLN A 123 -15.49 18.70 -11.54
N ALA A 124 -15.47 18.55 -10.21
CA ALA A 124 -16.32 19.30 -9.29
C ALA A 124 -15.78 19.20 -7.84
N GLU A 125 -16.01 20.23 -7.03
CA GLU A 125 -15.88 20.15 -5.58
C GLU A 125 -17.20 19.66 -4.98
N ILE A 126 -17.19 18.55 -4.24
CA ILE A 126 -18.34 18.10 -3.46
C ILE A 126 -18.29 18.83 -2.12
N VAL A 127 -19.35 19.56 -1.82
CA VAL A 127 -19.43 20.42 -0.63
C VAL A 127 -20.42 19.94 0.42
N TYR A 128 -21.39 19.12 0.03
CA TYR A 128 -22.42 18.63 0.93
C TYR A 128 -22.78 17.17 0.66
N ILE A 129 -23.01 16.44 1.76
CA ILE A 129 -23.48 15.05 1.75
C ILE A 129 -24.82 15.02 2.51
N LYS A 130 -25.86 14.55 1.83
CA LYS A 130 -27.19 14.38 2.43
C LYS A 130 -27.33 12.94 2.96
N ILE A 131 -27.59 12.84 4.25
CA ILE A 131 -27.86 11.60 4.96
C ILE A 131 -29.26 11.64 5.54
N GLU A 132 -30.06 10.61 5.31
CA GLU A 132 -31.40 10.44 5.87
C GLU A 132 -31.53 9.07 6.50
N ASN A 133 -32.02 9.00 7.72
CA ASN A 133 -32.18 7.76 8.47
C ASN A 133 -30.88 6.92 8.52
N ASN A 134 -29.76 7.58 8.78
CA ASN A 134 -28.43 6.98 8.79
C ASN A 134 -28.02 6.31 7.46
N LYS A 135 -28.55 6.77 6.34
CA LYS A 135 -28.24 6.25 5.00
C LYS A 135 -27.90 7.38 4.04
N ILE A 136 -26.88 7.17 3.20
CA ILE A 136 -26.52 8.08 2.11
C ILE A 136 -27.69 8.23 1.14
N LYS A 137 -27.94 9.48 0.71
CA LYS A 137 -28.99 9.83 -0.26
C LYS A 137 -28.46 10.57 -1.48
N SER A 138 -27.75 11.65 -1.27
CA SER A 138 -27.23 12.47 -2.35
C SER A 138 -26.00 13.25 -1.93
N ILE A 139 -25.28 13.73 -2.92
CA ILE A 139 -24.17 14.66 -2.79
C ILE A 139 -24.45 15.91 -3.60
N GLU A 140 -23.87 17.05 -3.18
CA GLU A 140 -24.05 18.34 -3.85
C GLU A 140 -22.68 18.97 -4.12
N THR A 141 -22.55 19.51 -5.33
CA THR A 141 -21.36 20.27 -5.74
C THR A 141 -21.45 21.73 -5.29
N ASP A 142 -20.32 22.41 -5.31
CA ASP A 142 -20.20 23.85 -5.00
C ASP A 142 -21.05 24.75 -5.90
N ILE A 143 -21.33 24.32 -7.14
CA ILE A 143 -22.20 25.01 -8.10
C ILE A 143 -23.67 24.58 -8.03
N GLY A 144 -24.04 23.74 -7.05
CA GLY A 144 -25.41 23.34 -6.75
C GLY A 144 -25.95 22.13 -7.53
N ALA A 145 -25.11 21.37 -8.23
CA ALA A 145 -25.54 20.12 -8.87
C ALA A 145 -25.73 19.01 -7.82
N ILE A 146 -26.94 18.44 -7.74
CA ILE A 146 -27.29 17.36 -6.81
C ILE A 146 -27.33 16.04 -7.54
N TYR A 147 -26.58 15.06 -7.07
CA TYR A 147 -26.57 13.68 -7.54
C TYR A 147 -27.10 12.73 -6.47
N ASN A 148 -28.13 11.96 -6.80
CA ASN A 148 -28.56 10.87 -5.93
C ASN A 148 -27.59 9.71 -6.05
N VAL A 149 -27.27 9.07 -4.94
CA VAL A 149 -26.30 7.95 -4.91
C VAL A 149 -26.76 6.85 -3.95
N LYS A 150 -26.50 5.60 -4.30
CA LYS A 150 -26.76 4.46 -3.40
C LYS A 150 -25.65 4.26 -2.39
N THR A 151 -24.40 4.45 -2.82
CA THR A 151 -23.20 4.39 -1.97
C THR A 151 -22.24 5.52 -2.32
N LEU A 152 -21.44 5.94 -1.33
CA LEU A 152 -20.46 7.01 -1.43
C LEU A 152 -19.12 6.55 -0.88
N ILE A 153 -18.04 6.74 -1.64
CA ILE A 153 -16.67 6.47 -1.22
C ILE A 153 -15.92 7.80 -1.12
N VAL A 154 -15.43 8.14 0.09
CA VAL A 154 -14.63 9.35 0.33
C VAL A 154 -13.14 8.98 0.26
N ALA A 155 -12.44 9.51 -0.76
CA ALA A 155 -11.06 9.22 -1.09
C ALA A 155 -10.25 10.51 -1.38
N THR A 156 -10.50 11.55 -0.60
CA THR A 156 -10.02 12.93 -0.83
C THR A 156 -8.54 13.15 -0.51
N GLY A 157 -7.87 12.18 0.10
CA GLY A 157 -6.44 12.26 0.42
C GLY A 157 -6.09 13.48 1.27
N THR A 158 -4.99 14.15 0.95
CA THR A 158 -4.51 15.34 1.66
C THR A 158 -5.26 16.62 1.30
N TYR A 159 -6.26 16.57 0.41
CA TYR A 159 -7.07 17.74 0.04
C TYR A 159 -8.18 18.04 1.06
N LEU A 160 -8.57 17.08 1.92
CA LEU A 160 -9.61 17.30 2.90
C LEU A 160 -9.13 18.29 3.99
N ARG A 161 -9.60 19.55 3.89
CA ARG A 161 -9.14 20.67 4.72
C ARG A 161 -7.62 20.81 4.73
N GLY A 162 -7.00 20.68 3.55
CA GLY A 162 -5.56 20.76 3.38
C GLY A 162 -5.00 22.13 3.73
N LYS A 163 -3.86 22.16 4.47
CA LYS A 163 -3.11 23.37 4.78
C LYS A 163 -1.62 23.11 4.69
N ILE A 164 -0.92 23.88 3.87
CA ILE A 164 0.54 23.78 3.68
C ILE A 164 1.28 24.74 4.61
N PHE A 165 2.54 24.38 4.94
CA PHE A 165 3.43 25.14 5.82
C PHE A 165 4.86 25.12 5.26
N ILE A 166 5.47 26.30 5.19
CA ILE A 166 6.89 26.53 4.82
C ILE A 166 7.42 27.59 5.78
N GLY A 167 8.12 27.16 6.83
CA GLY A 167 8.50 28.06 7.92
C GLY A 167 7.29 28.80 8.50
N GLU A 168 7.40 30.09 8.54
CA GLU A 168 6.37 31.01 9.06
C GLU A 168 5.18 31.19 8.09
N TYR A 169 5.33 30.78 6.82
CA TYR A 169 4.26 30.86 5.83
C TYR A 169 3.31 29.67 5.94
N SER A 170 2.01 29.96 5.89
CA SER A 170 0.97 28.91 5.78
C SER A 170 -0.16 29.35 4.85
N LYS A 171 -0.74 28.39 4.15
CA LYS A 171 -1.85 28.62 3.22
C LYS A 171 -2.79 27.40 3.21
N GLU A 172 -4.10 27.66 3.18
CA GLU A 172 -5.09 26.64 2.84
C GLU A 172 -4.90 26.21 1.38
N SER A 173 -4.43 25.01 1.18
CA SER A 173 -4.10 24.44 -0.12
C SER A 173 -3.96 22.92 -0.01
N GLY A 174 -4.32 22.23 -1.07
CA GLY A 174 -3.85 20.88 -1.33
C GLY A 174 -2.46 20.88 -1.99
N PRO A 175 -1.92 19.72 -2.33
CA PRO A 175 -0.67 19.57 -3.09
C PRO A 175 -0.72 20.30 -4.44
N ASP A 176 0.45 20.71 -4.93
CA ASP A 176 0.64 21.34 -6.26
C ASP A 176 -0.21 22.60 -6.49
N GLY A 177 -0.61 23.30 -5.41
CA GLY A 177 -1.37 24.54 -5.48
C GLY A 177 -2.86 24.39 -5.76
N VAL A 178 -3.37 23.18 -5.81
CA VAL A 178 -4.81 22.90 -5.95
C VAL A 178 -5.52 23.24 -4.63
N PHE A 179 -6.70 23.84 -4.71
CA PHE A 179 -7.45 24.27 -3.52
C PHE A 179 -7.96 23.09 -2.67
N PRO A 180 -8.16 23.27 -1.35
CA PRO A 180 -8.60 22.21 -0.44
C PRO A 180 -10.13 22.07 -0.40
N ALA A 181 -10.62 20.89 -0.03
CA ALA A 181 -12.04 20.60 0.17
C ALA A 181 -12.48 20.92 1.62
N ASN A 182 -12.65 22.19 1.95
CA ASN A 182 -12.99 22.63 3.31
C ASN A 182 -14.46 22.35 3.68
N LYS A 183 -15.39 22.67 2.77
CA LYS A 183 -16.83 22.52 2.99
C LYS A 183 -17.25 21.06 3.17
N LEU A 184 -16.57 20.13 2.46
CA LEU A 184 -16.82 18.70 2.64
C LEU A 184 -16.47 18.23 4.05
N SER A 185 -15.36 18.71 4.62
CA SER A 185 -14.98 18.42 6.01
C SER A 185 -16.07 18.87 7.00
N GLU A 186 -16.62 20.08 6.80
CA GLU A 186 -17.72 20.57 7.62
C GLU A 186 -18.99 19.72 7.46
N SER A 187 -19.32 19.31 6.23
CA SER A 187 -20.46 18.45 5.95
C SER A 187 -20.33 17.08 6.63
N LEU A 188 -19.15 16.47 6.60
CA LEU A 188 -18.87 15.21 7.30
C LEU A 188 -19.08 15.36 8.82
N LYS A 189 -18.54 16.44 9.44
CA LYS A 189 -18.73 16.73 10.87
C LYS A 189 -20.19 16.92 11.25
N LYS A 190 -20.96 17.67 10.44
CA LYS A 190 -22.41 17.89 10.66
C LYS A 190 -23.20 16.58 10.63
N ASN A 191 -22.76 15.61 9.86
CA ASN A 191 -23.34 14.27 9.77
C ASN A 191 -22.80 13.27 10.82
N GLY A 192 -22.05 13.76 11.82
CA GLY A 192 -21.58 12.95 12.95
C GLY A 192 -20.30 12.16 12.69
N VAL A 193 -19.62 12.39 11.55
CA VAL A 193 -18.32 11.78 11.28
C VAL A 193 -17.23 12.48 12.10
N LYS A 194 -16.52 11.72 12.93
CA LYS A 194 -15.40 12.25 13.73
C LYS A 194 -14.17 12.40 12.86
N LEU A 195 -13.59 13.59 12.84
CA LEU A 195 -12.37 13.89 12.12
C LEU A 195 -11.22 14.16 13.08
N VAL A 196 -10.06 13.64 12.74
CA VAL A 196 -8.76 13.89 13.38
C VAL A 196 -7.82 14.56 12.38
N ARG A 197 -6.73 15.15 12.88
CA ARG A 197 -5.79 15.90 12.05
C ARG A 197 -4.46 15.16 11.92
N PHE A 198 -4.03 14.86 10.68
CA PHE A 198 -2.72 14.31 10.39
C PHE A 198 -1.89 15.26 9.54
N LYS A 199 -0.58 15.04 9.52
CA LYS A 199 0.35 15.77 8.66
C LYS A 199 1.23 14.82 7.86
N THR A 200 1.65 15.27 6.70
CA THR A 200 2.74 14.66 5.93
C THR A 200 3.62 15.78 5.38
N GLY A 201 4.59 15.45 4.52
CA GLY A 201 5.44 16.44 3.90
C GLY A 201 6.11 15.90 2.64
N THR A 202 6.70 16.80 1.88
CA THR A 202 7.45 16.48 0.67
C THR A 202 8.74 17.30 0.65
N PRO A 203 9.85 16.79 0.06
CA PRO A 203 11.09 17.55 -0.12
C PRO A 203 10.97 18.55 -1.28
N ALA A 204 11.99 19.38 -1.41
CA ALA A 204 12.12 20.30 -2.53
C ALA A 204 12.28 19.56 -3.87
N ARG A 205 12.01 20.26 -4.95
CA ARG A 205 12.36 19.88 -6.33
C ARG A 205 13.50 20.77 -6.78
N ILE A 206 14.50 20.15 -7.41
CA ILE A 206 15.74 20.81 -7.84
C ILE A 206 15.86 20.70 -9.35
N ASN A 207 16.35 21.77 -9.99
CA ASN A 207 16.65 21.76 -11.41
C ASN A 207 17.86 20.86 -11.68
N ARG A 208 17.69 19.84 -12.53
CA ARG A 208 18.71 18.87 -12.92
C ARG A 208 20.01 19.53 -13.39
N LYS A 209 19.93 20.68 -14.09
CA LYS A 209 21.08 21.41 -14.64
C LYS A 209 21.99 22.02 -13.57
N SER A 210 21.48 22.17 -12.35
CA SER A 210 22.20 22.72 -11.20
C SER A 210 22.83 21.66 -10.29
N ILE A 211 22.80 20.38 -10.69
CA ILE A 211 23.27 19.23 -9.90
C ILE A 211 24.58 18.70 -10.48
N ASP A 212 25.58 18.52 -9.64
CA ASP A 212 26.84 17.86 -9.98
C ASP A 212 26.77 16.37 -9.65
N PHE A 213 26.31 15.56 -10.60
CA PHE A 213 26.15 14.11 -10.43
C PHE A 213 27.49 13.37 -10.28
N SER A 214 28.63 13.97 -10.62
CA SER A 214 29.94 13.33 -10.47
C SER A 214 30.33 13.07 -9.01
N LYS A 215 29.70 13.79 -8.07
CA LYS A 215 29.88 13.66 -6.61
C LYS A 215 28.91 12.67 -5.97
N MET A 216 28.08 11.97 -6.75
CA MET A 216 27.04 11.09 -6.26
C MET A 216 27.25 9.65 -6.74
N GLU A 217 26.76 8.69 -5.97
CA GLU A 217 26.77 7.27 -6.32
C GLU A 217 25.59 6.94 -7.24
N ILE A 218 25.87 6.36 -8.41
CA ILE A 218 24.84 5.99 -9.38
C ILE A 218 24.05 4.77 -8.87
N GLN A 219 22.74 4.87 -8.89
CA GLN A 219 21.80 3.81 -8.55
C GLN A 219 21.06 3.34 -9.82
N LYS A 220 21.61 2.32 -10.46
CA LYS A 220 21.06 1.74 -11.70
C LYS A 220 19.81 0.91 -11.44
N GLY A 221 18.93 0.85 -12.44
CA GLY A 221 17.85 -0.13 -12.51
C GLY A 221 18.37 -1.52 -12.90
N GLU A 222 17.47 -2.49 -12.94
CA GLU A 222 17.76 -3.88 -13.25
C GLU A 222 16.91 -4.34 -14.45
N ASN A 223 17.52 -5.02 -15.44
CA ASN A 223 16.82 -5.62 -16.57
C ASN A 223 16.48 -7.09 -16.29
N GLY A 224 15.55 -7.67 -17.07
CA GLY A 224 15.13 -9.05 -16.89
C GLY A 224 14.20 -9.27 -15.69
N ILE A 225 13.75 -8.21 -15.02
CA ILE A 225 12.82 -8.30 -13.90
C ILE A 225 11.39 -8.54 -14.39
N ILE A 226 10.65 -9.40 -13.70
CA ILE A 226 9.20 -9.56 -13.86
C ILE A 226 8.53 -8.31 -13.26
N PRO A 227 7.75 -7.54 -14.05
CA PRO A 227 7.12 -6.30 -13.59
C PRO A 227 5.99 -6.56 -12.59
N PHE A 228 5.25 -5.52 -12.20
CA PHE A 228 4.24 -5.66 -11.15
C PHE A 228 3.01 -6.47 -11.60
N SER A 229 2.53 -6.30 -12.83
CA SER A 229 1.38 -7.05 -13.32
C SER A 229 1.77 -8.49 -13.65
N PHE A 230 0.93 -9.44 -13.25
CA PHE A 230 1.09 -10.86 -13.61
C PHE A 230 0.77 -11.13 -15.09
N GLU A 231 0.19 -10.17 -15.80
CA GLU A 231 -0.12 -10.26 -17.23
C GLU A 231 1.06 -9.82 -18.11
N ASP A 232 2.02 -9.08 -17.56
CA ASP A 232 3.14 -8.51 -18.30
C ASP A 232 4.34 -9.46 -18.34
N LYS A 233 5.14 -9.29 -19.39
CA LYS A 233 6.39 -10.02 -19.56
C LYS A 233 7.54 -9.30 -18.84
N THR A 234 8.66 -9.98 -18.72
CA THR A 234 9.92 -9.37 -18.24
C THR A 234 10.24 -8.10 -19.02
N VAL A 235 10.67 -7.07 -18.29
CA VAL A 235 10.99 -5.78 -18.88
C VAL A 235 12.46 -5.68 -19.27
N ASP A 236 12.70 -5.13 -20.45
CA ASP A 236 14.02 -4.77 -20.96
C ASP A 236 13.91 -3.44 -21.73
N PHE A 237 14.35 -2.35 -21.11
CA PHE A 237 14.33 -1.01 -21.69
C PHE A 237 15.48 -0.16 -21.15
N ASN A 238 15.79 0.95 -21.83
CA ASN A 238 16.81 1.90 -21.35
C ASN A 238 16.30 2.64 -20.13
N GLN A 239 16.80 2.29 -18.96
CA GLN A 239 16.39 2.82 -17.69
C GLN A 239 17.17 4.11 -17.34
N VAL A 240 16.48 5.01 -16.64
CA VAL A 240 17.08 6.26 -16.15
C VAL A 240 17.74 6.02 -14.79
N ASP A 241 18.93 6.58 -14.57
CA ASP A 241 19.63 6.44 -13.30
C ASP A 241 19.02 7.34 -12.20
N CYS A 242 18.99 6.82 -10.98
CA CYS A 242 18.87 7.58 -9.74
C CYS A 242 20.26 7.75 -9.11
N TYR A 243 20.38 8.65 -8.13
CA TYR A 243 21.67 8.94 -7.51
C TYR A 243 21.54 8.95 -5.99
N LEU A 244 22.62 8.57 -5.31
CA LEU A 244 22.72 8.57 -3.85
C LEU A 244 23.79 9.57 -3.40
N THR A 245 23.43 10.41 -2.44
CA THR A 245 24.32 11.30 -1.70
C THR A 245 23.95 11.30 -0.21
N TYR A 246 24.57 12.17 0.58
CA TYR A 246 24.41 12.17 2.03
C TYR A 246 24.38 13.59 2.59
N THR A 247 23.62 13.80 3.66
CA THR A 247 23.79 14.96 4.54
C THR A 247 25.14 14.88 5.27
N ASN A 248 25.56 15.97 5.88
CA ASN A 248 26.81 16.07 6.65
C ASN A 248 26.61 16.92 7.92
N ALA A 249 27.67 17.10 8.69
CA ALA A 249 27.65 17.85 9.95
C ALA A 249 27.16 19.30 9.78
N GLU A 250 27.55 19.97 8.68
CA GLU A 250 27.13 21.35 8.41
C GLU A 250 25.63 21.42 8.05
N THR A 251 25.13 20.45 7.27
CA THR A 251 23.68 20.29 7.03
C THR A 251 22.92 20.19 8.35
N HIS A 252 23.40 19.32 9.25
CA HIS A 252 22.75 19.10 10.53
C HIS A 252 22.83 20.31 11.47
N LYS A 253 23.93 21.06 11.42
CA LYS A 253 24.11 22.30 12.18
C LYS A 253 23.10 23.36 11.77
N ILE A 254 22.99 23.63 10.45
CA ILE A 254 22.01 24.59 9.91
C ILE A 254 20.59 24.21 10.35
N ILE A 255 20.22 22.93 10.27
CA ILE A 255 18.90 22.47 10.70
C ILE A 255 18.69 22.74 12.19
N ARG A 256 19.64 22.36 13.08
CA ARG A 256 19.51 22.55 14.55
C ARG A 256 19.39 24.03 14.93
N GLU A 257 20.15 24.90 14.30
CA GLU A 257 20.13 26.34 14.57
C GLU A 257 18.78 27.00 14.17
N ASN A 258 18.03 26.38 13.24
CA ASN A 258 16.78 26.90 12.71
C ASN A 258 15.52 26.11 13.14
N LEU A 259 15.64 25.17 14.09
CA LEU A 259 14.47 24.38 14.57
C LEU A 259 13.32 25.26 15.09
N HIS A 260 13.65 26.42 15.71
CA HIS A 260 12.67 27.37 16.21
C HIS A 260 11.80 28.01 15.10
N ARG A 261 12.26 27.97 13.84
CA ARG A 261 11.52 28.44 12.65
C ARG A 261 10.72 27.34 11.96
N SER A 262 10.84 26.08 12.43
CA SER A 262 10.03 24.99 11.92
C SER A 262 8.62 25.03 12.53
N PRO A 263 7.55 25.08 11.74
CA PRO A 263 6.18 25.10 12.26
C PRO A 263 5.83 23.82 13.06
N LEU A 264 6.55 22.72 12.83
CA LEU A 264 6.42 21.51 13.62
C LEU A 264 6.96 21.70 15.06
N TYR A 265 8.16 22.27 15.20
CA TYR A 265 8.81 22.49 16.48
C TYR A 265 8.30 23.74 17.21
N ALA A 266 7.78 24.71 16.48
CA ALA A 266 7.08 25.88 17.02
C ALA A 266 5.64 25.56 17.52
N GLY A 267 5.14 24.36 17.33
CA GLY A 267 3.80 23.94 17.77
C GLY A 267 2.64 24.54 16.94
N VAL A 268 2.94 25.03 15.73
CA VAL A 268 1.93 25.59 14.80
C VAL A 268 1.18 24.46 14.07
N ILE A 269 1.86 23.35 13.79
CA ILE A 269 1.28 22.16 13.20
C ILE A 269 0.62 21.33 14.32
N GLU A 270 -0.68 21.13 14.22
CA GLU A 270 -1.49 20.33 15.17
C GLU A 270 -1.47 18.83 14.80
N GLY A 271 -1.35 18.53 13.50
CA GLY A 271 -1.43 17.18 12.97
C GLY A 271 -0.25 16.28 13.33
N THR A 272 -0.54 15.05 13.75
CA THR A 272 0.49 14.04 13.97
C THR A 272 1.11 13.58 12.65
N GLY A 273 2.44 13.55 12.60
CA GLY A 273 3.20 13.09 11.42
C GLY A 273 3.50 11.59 11.42
N PRO A 274 3.83 11.00 10.24
CA PRO A 274 4.14 9.59 10.12
C PRO A 274 5.49 9.24 10.75
N ARG A 275 5.52 8.22 11.61
CA ARG A 275 6.73 7.73 12.30
C ARG A 275 7.83 7.27 11.34
N TYR A 276 7.45 6.64 10.23
CA TYR A 276 8.38 6.01 9.29
C TYR A 276 8.68 6.84 8.04
N CYS A 277 8.24 8.10 7.99
CA CYS A 277 8.63 9.10 7.02
C CYS A 277 8.82 10.44 7.74
N PRO A 278 9.78 10.51 8.68
CA PRO A 278 10.05 11.75 9.42
C PRO A 278 10.62 12.80 8.48
N SER A 279 10.40 14.07 8.79
CA SER A 279 11.11 15.18 8.14
C SER A 279 12.61 15.08 8.42
N ILE A 280 13.42 15.81 7.67
CA ILE A 280 14.87 15.82 7.90
C ILE A 280 15.19 16.42 9.29
N GLU A 281 14.41 17.40 9.75
CA GLU A 281 14.52 17.97 11.10
C GLU A 281 14.32 16.89 12.16
N ASP A 282 13.28 16.07 12.01
CA ASP A 282 12.99 14.94 12.93
C ASP A 282 14.13 13.93 12.94
N LYS A 283 14.74 13.61 11.78
CA LYS A 283 15.87 12.69 11.70
C LYS A 283 17.09 13.24 12.44
N VAL A 284 17.41 14.50 12.22
CA VAL A 284 18.58 15.16 12.84
C VAL A 284 18.44 15.28 14.36
N VAL A 285 17.20 15.43 14.85
CA VAL A 285 16.93 15.50 16.30
C VAL A 285 16.87 14.11 16.93
N ARG A 286 16.10 13.19 16.35
CA ARG A 286 15.88 11.84 16.92
C ARG A 286 17.08 10.91 16.81
N PHE A 287 17.90 11.10 15.77
CA PHE A 287 19.09 10.31 15.49
C PHE A 287 20.34 11.20 15.50
N ALA A 288 20.49 11.96 16.56
CA ALA A 288 21.57 12.94 16.71
C ALA A 288 22.99 12.32 16.72
N ASP A 289 23.09 11.02 17.01
CA ASP A 289 24.30 10.21 16.94
C ASP A 289 24.73 9.85 15.49
N LYS A 290 23.83 10.02 14.50
CA LYS A 290 24.15 9.75 13.10
C LYS A 290 24.87 10.93 12.46
N GLU A 291 26.05 10.70 11.94
CA GLU A 291 26.86 11.71 11.26
C GLU A 291 26.25 12.14 9.92
N ARG A 292 25.50 11.25 9.25
CA ARG A 292 24.89 11.50 7.94
C ARG A 292 23.62 10.70 7.73
N HIS A 293 22.73 11.21 6.86
CA HIS A 293 21.53 10.54 6.38
C HIS A 293 21.61 10.38 4.86
N GLN A 294 21.11 9.24 4.36
CA GLN A 294 21.01 8.95 2.93
C GLN A 294 19.99 9.86 2.25
N ILE A 295 20.37 10.40 1.09
CA ILE A 295 19.56 11.25 0.23
C ILE A 295 19.58 10.66 -1.17
N PHE A 296 18.40 10.35 -1.72
CA PHE A 296 18.28 9.92 -3.10
C PHE A 296 17.84 11.09 -3.98
N VAL A 297 18.51 11.26 -5.10
CA VAL A 297 18.20 12.24 -6.14
C VAL A 297 17.56 11.48 -7.29
N GLU A 298 16.26 11.71 -7.50
CA GLU A 298 15.42 10.90 -8.36
C GLU A 298 14.75 11.73 -9.46
N PRO A 299 14.81 11.31 -10.74
CA PRO A 299 14.07 11.97 -11.80
C PRO A 299 12.56 11.78 -11.59
N ILE A 300 11.77 12.82 -11.85
CA ILE A 300 10.30 12.74 -11.76
C ILE A 300 9.62 12.44 -13.11
N GLY A 301 10.38 12.33 -14.17
CA GLY A 301 9.96 12.02 -15.53
C GLY A 301 11.11 12.11 -16.52
N ILE A 302 10.86 11.69 -17.76
CA ILE A 302 11.86 11.72 -18.84
C ILE A 302 11.95 13.13 -19.45
N ASP A 303 10.80 13.79 -19.61
CA ASP A 303 10.67 15.06 -20.33
C ASP A 303 10.66 16.26 -19.38
N THR A 304 11.41 16.19 -18.26
CA THR A 304 11.50 17.27 -17.27
C THR A 304 12.90 17.33 -16.63
N ASP A 305 13.32 18.55 -16.30
CA ASP A 305 14.54 18.79 -15.53
C ASP A 305 14.29 18.82 -14.00
N GLU A 306 13.07 18.54 -13.53
CA GLU A 306 12.80 18.47 -12.09
C GLU A 306 13.32 17.16 -11.48
N MET A 307 14.12 17.27 -10.41
CA MET A 307 14.64 16.15 -9.61
C MET A 307 14.03 16.17 -8.22
N TYR A 308 13.57 15.01 -7.74
CA TYR A 308 13.05 14.80 -6.39
C TYR A 308 14.17 14.43 -5.43
N ILE A 309 14.24 15.09 -4.27
CA ILE A 309 15.32 14.88 -3.31
C ILE A 309 14.81 14.07 -2.11
N GLN A 310 14.68 12.76 -2.30
CA GLN A 310 14.13 11.87 -1.28
C GLN A 310 15.00 11.86 -0.02
N GLY A 311 14.37 12.01 1.12
CA GLY A 311 15.04 12.05 2.42
C GLY A 311 15.13 13.45 3.04
N MET A 312 14.88 14.49 2.23
CA MET A 312 14.97 15.91 2.62
C MET A 312 13.58 16.57 2.81
N SER A 313 12.54 15.79 3.10
CA SER A 313 11.23 16.38 3.45
C SER A 313 11.38 17.33 4.64
N SER A 314 10.89 18.55 4.51
CA SER A 314 11.08 19.61 5.51
C SER A 314 9.90 20.58 5.53
N SER A 315 9.71 21.24 6.67
CA SER A 315 8.83 22.40 6.81
C SER A 315 9.57 23.69 7.16
N LEU A 316 10.89 23.67 7.16
CA LEU A 316 11.72 24.85 7.40
C LEU A 316 11.48 25.94 6.32
N PRO A 317 11.77 27.22 6.62
CA PRO A 317 11.67 28.30 5.64
C PRO A 317 12.58 28.07 4.42
N GLU A 318 12.22 28.63 3.28
CA GLU A 318 12.93 28.40 2.01
C GLU A 318 14.40 28.82 2.06
N ASP A 319 14.73 29.93 2.73
CA ASP A 319 16.12 30.39 2.93
C ASP A 319 16.98 29.34 3.67
N VAL A 320 16.40 28.70 4.69
CA VAL A 320 17.07 27.61 5.42
C VAL A 320 17.16 26.34 4.57
N GLN A 321 16.11 26.04 3.80
CA GLN A 321 16.14 24.91 2.88
C GLN A 321 17.28 25.06 1.86
N ILE A 322 17.41 26.23 1.21
CA ILE A 322 18.48 26.49 0.26
C ILE A 322 19.86 26.34 0.94
N ALA A 323 20.03 26.93 2.13
CA ALA A 323 21.29 26.83 2.87
C ALA A 323 21.66 25.37 3.20
N MET A 324 20.73 24.57 3.74
CA MET A 324 21.01 23.17 4.10
C MET A 324 21.24 22.26 2.88
N TYR A 325 20.53 22.48 1.77
CA TYR A 325 20.74 21.69 0.55
C TYR A 325 22.12 21.97 -0.06
N ARG A 326 22.60 23.21 -0.06
CA ARG A 326 23.89 23.60 -0.62
C ARG A 326 25.10 23.08 0.17
N THR A 327 24.90 22.47 1.33
CA THR A 327 25.97 21.75 2.04
C THR A 327 26.13 20.30 1.59
N ILE A 328 25.16 19.77 0.81
CA ILE A 328 25.14 18.36 0.40
C ILE A 328 26.01 18.16 -0.85
N PRO A 329 26.90 17.14 -0.89
CA PRO A 329 27.75 16.88 -2.06
C PRO A 329 26.91 16.70 -3.33
N GLY A 330 27.26 17.48 -4.36
CA GLY A 330 26.58 17.54 -5.65
C GLY A 330 25.39 18.50 -5.72
N LEU A 331 24.99 19.12 -4.60
CA LEU A 331 23.92 20.12 -4.54
C LEU A 331 24.41 21.52 -4.17
N GLU A 332 25.73 21.79 -4.19
CA GLU A 332 26.33 23.05 -3.72
C GLU A 332 25.81 24.28 -4.48
N HIS A 333 25.39 24.07 -5.73
CA HIS A 333 24.86 25.13 -6.61
C HIS A 333 23.42 24.91 -6.99
N CYS A 334 22.69 24.07 -6.21
CA CYS A 334 21.32 23.67 -6.55
C CYS A 334 20.38 24.88 -6.66
N GLU A 335 19.50 24.81 -7.67
CA GLU A 335 18.44 25.77 -7.93
C GLU A 335 17.08 25.07 -7.66
N PHE A 336 16.28 25.66 -6.78
CA PHE A 336 14.96 25.14 -6.44
C PHE A 336 13.96 25.48 -7.53
N THR A 337 13.21 24.47 -7.98
CA THR A 337 12.00 24.67 -8.78
C THR A 337 10.77 24.74 -7.89
N ARG A 338 10.79 24.07 -6.73
CA ARG A 338 9.73 24.10 -5.70
C ARG A 338 10.35 23.86 -4.33
N PRO A 339 10.01 24.65 -3.29
CA PRO A 339 10.44 24.37 -1.92
C PRO A 339 9.76 23.11 -1.36
N ALA A 340 10.37 22.52 -0.33
CA ALA A 340 9.75 21.53 0.51
C ALA A 340 8.62 22.15 1.35
N TYR A 341 7.61 21.35 1.70
CA TYR A 341 6.55 21.82 2.59
C TYR A 341 5.98 20.67 3.44
N ALA A 342 5.41 21.00 4.58
CA ALA A 342 4.49 20.12 5.29
C ALA A 342 3.06 20.43 4.89
N ILE A 343 2.20 19.41 4.92
CA ILE A 343 0.76 19.56 4.71
C ILE A 343 -0.01 18.85 5.83
N GLU A 344 -0.95 19.56 6.44
CA GLU A 344 -1.97 19.02 7.33
C GLU A 344 -3.25 18.74 6.56
N TYR A 345 -4.00 17.74 7.00
CA TYR A 345 -5.28 17.36 6.41
C TYR A 345 -6.17 16.64 7.44
N ASP A 346 -7.48 16.65 7.19
CA ASP A 346 -8.43 15.92 8.02
C ASP A 346 -8.52 14.45 7.55
N CYS A 347 -8.68 13.53 8.50
CA CYS A 347 -8.98 12.12 8.28
C CYS A 347 -9.92 11.60 9.37
N ILE A 348 -10.54 10.46 9.14
CA ILE A 348 -11.38 9.79 10.13
C ILE A 348 -10.53 8.95 11.09
N ASP A 349 -11.12 8.53 12.23
CA ASP A 349 -10.58 7.41 12.99
C ASP A 349 -10.96 6.11 12.26
N PRO A 350 -10.01 5.33 11.72
CA PRO A 350 -10.31 4.08 11.02
C PRO A 350 -11.08 3.05 11.87
N ALA A 351 -11.00 3.15 13.19
CA ALA A 351 -11.76 2.29 14.10
C ALA A 351 -13.28 2.50 13.99
N ASP A 352 -13.75 3.58 13.37
CA ASP A 352 -15.16 3.81 13.09
C ASP A 352 -15.65 3.05 11.82
N LEU A 353 -14.77 2.33 11.11
CA LEU A 353 -15.11 1.50 9.96
C LEU A 353 -15.30 0.03 10.33
N LYS A 354 -16.11 -0.65 9.51
CA LYS A 354 -16.15 -2.12 9.39
C LYS A 354 -14.93 -2.61 8.59
N LEU A 355 -14.62 -3.90 8.64
CA LEU A 355 -13.58 -4.51 7.80
C LEU A 355 -13.85 -4.37 6.29
N SER A 356 -15.09 -4.11 5.90
CA SER A 356 -15.50 -3.76 4.53
C SER A 356 -15.14 -2.33 4.11
N LEU A 357 -14.58 -1.52 5.01
CA LEU A 357 -14.33 -0.07 4.90
C LEU A 357 -15.61 0.79 4.86
N GLU A 358 -16.77 0.22 5.17
CA GLU A 358 -18.01 0.95 5.38
C GLU A 358 -18.03 1.59 6.79
N TYR A 359 -18.53 2.82 6.89
CA TYR A 359 -18.71 3.51 8.16
C TYR A 359 -19.77 2.82 9.04
N LYS A 360 -19.45 2.56 10.32
CA LYS A 360 -20.28 1.71 11.20
C LYS A 360 -21.72 2.21 11.39
N THR A 361 -21.91 3.52 11.41
CA THR A 361 -23.19 4.16 11.76
C THR A 361 -23.92 4.79 10.58
N ILE A 362 -23.32 4.84 9.39
CA ILE A 362 -23.91 5.44 8.19
C ILE A 362 -23.89 4.43 7.05
N ASP A 363 -25.04 3.94 6.70
CA ASP A 363 -25.25 2.94 5.65
C ASP A 363 -24.87 3.51 4.26
N GLY A 364 -24.00 2.78 3.54
CA GLY A 364 -23.54 3.15 2.22
C GLY A 364 -22.42 4.18 2.16
N LEU A 365 -21.84 4.60 3.30
CA LEU A 365 -20.68 5.50 3.36
C LEU A 365 -19.39 4.72 3.58
N PHE A 366 -18.43 4.87 2.66
CA PHE A 366 -17.10 4.23 2.72
C PHE A 366 -15.99 5.25 2.74
N PHE A 367 -14.83 4.88 3.31
CA PHE A 367 -13.63 5.70 3.30
C PHE A 367 -12.43 4.89 2.82
N ALA A 368 -11.52 5.54 2.08
CA ALA A 368 -10.32 4.90 1.57
C ALA A 368 -9.13 5.87 1.46
N GLY A 369 -7.93 5.34 1.62
CA GLY A 369 -6.68 6.07 1.46
C GLY A 369 -6.31 6.93 2.67
N GLN A 370 -5.73 8.11 2.42
CA GLN A 370 -5.23 8.97 3.50
C GLN A 370 -6.35 9.51 4.40
N THR A 371 -7.54 9.71 3.87
CA THR A 371 -8.73 10.06 4.67
C THR A 371 -9.14 8.97 5.65
N ASN A 372 -8.65 7.75 5.46
CA ASN A 372 -8.79 6.62 6.39
C ASN A 372 -7.48 6.33 7.14
N GLY A 373 -6.70 7.34 7.46
CA GLY A 373 -5.58 7.25 8.40
C GLY A 373 -4.32 6.57 7.89
N THR A 374 -4.16 6.30 6.59
CA THR A 374 -2.95 5.71 6.01
C THR A 374 -2.06 6.76 5.35
N SER A 375 -0.82 6.38 5.03
CA SER A 375 0.12 7.21 4.27
C SER A 375 0.89 6.35 3.27
N GLY A 376 0.58 6.53 1.99
CA GLY A 376 1.23 5.86 0.84
C GLY A 376 0.24 5.61 -0.28
N TYR A 377 0.76 5.61 -1.52
CA TYR A 377 -0.07 5.43 -2.72
C TYR A 377 -0.65 4.03 -2.79
N GLU A 378 0.14 3.03 -2.44
CA GLU A 378 -0.22 1.62 -2.48
C GLU A 378 -1.25 1.28 -1.40
N GLU A 379 -1.11 1.83 -0.18
CA GLU A 379 -2.12 1.71 0.88
C GLU A 379 -3.43 2.37 0.48
N ALA A 380 -3.36 3.49 -0.23
CA ALA A 380 -4.54 4.18 -0.73
C ALA A 380 -5.24 3.36 -1.82
N ALA A 381 -4.48 2.87 -2.79
CA ALA A 381 -4.99 2.07 -3.91
C ALA A 381 -5.70 0.79 -3.42
N CYS A 382 -5.07 0.02 -2.54
CA CYS A 382 -5.68 -1.23 -2.04
C CYS A 382 -6.96 -0.97 -1.24
N GLN A 383 -7.02 0.10 -0.43
CA GLN A 383 -8.26 0.47 0.25
C GLN A 383 -9.34 0.90 -0.73
N GLY A 384 -8.97 1.67 -1.76
CA GLY A 384 -9.88 2.07 -2.82
C GLY A 384 -10.49 0.88 -3.54
N LEU A 385 -9.66 -0.09 -3.93
CA LEU A 385 -10.10 -1.34 -4.56
C LEU A 385 -11.11 -2.08 -3.69
N ILE A 386 -10.79 -2.31 -2.41
CA ILE A 386 -11.68 -3.01 -1.47
C ILE A 386 -12.98 -2.22 -1.22
N ALA A 387 -12.92 -0.91 -1.09
CA ALA A 387 -14.10 -0.06 -0.91
C ALA A 387 -15.02 -0.11 -2.16
N GLY A 388 -14.45 -0.03 -3.37
CA GLY A 388 -15.19 -0.14 -4.62
C GLY A 388 -15.87 -1.50 -4.81
N ILE A 389 -15.15 -2.58 -4.49
CA ILE A 389 -15.72 -3.95 -4.47
C ILE A 389 -16.88 -4.02 -3.48
N ASN A 390 -16.68 -3.59 -2.25
CA ASN A 390 -17.67 -3.76 -1.19
C ASN A 390 -18.89 -2.83 -1.34
N ALA A 391 -18.71 -1.62 -1.88
CA ALA A 391 -19.82 -0.77 -2.29
C ALA A 391 -20.69 -1.46 -3.35
N SER A 392 -20.06 -2.11 -4.34
CA SER A 392 -20.76 -2.86 -5.38
C SER A 392 -21.45 -4.12 -4.84
N GLN A 393 -20.78 -4.89 -3.99
CA GLN A 393 -21.37 -6.08 -3.35
C GLN A 393 -22.60 -5.71 -2.51
N LYS A 394 -22.52 -4.61 -1.75
CA LYS A 394 -23.64 -4.08 -0.96
C LYS A 394 -24.84 -3.75 -1.85
N ILE A 395 -24.66 -3.09 -2.98
CA ILE A 395 -25.75 -2.76 -3.92
C ILE A 395 -26.36 -4.03 -4.52
N LYS A 396 -25.53 -5.05 -4.79
CA LYS A 396 -25.98 -6.36 -5.29
C LYS A 396 -26.62 -7.24 -4.22
N GLY A 397 -26.64 -6.83 -2.95
CA GLY A 397 -27.13 -7.64 -1.83
C GLY A 397 -26.27 -8.87 -1.55
N LYS A 398 -24.98 -8.83 -1.90
CA LYS A 398 -24.01 -9.89 -1.66
C LYS A 398 -23.16 -9.61 -0.42
N GLU A 399 -22.55 -10.66 0.12
CA GLU A 399 -21.58 -10.52 1.21
C GLU A 399 -20.36 -9.70 0.79
N PRO A 400 -19.81 -8.88 1.71
CA PRO A 400 -18.62 -8.11 1.42
C PRO A 400 -17.37 -8.99 1.26
N LEU A 401 -16.45 -8.58 0.42
CA LEU A 401 -15.11 -9.15 0.39
C LEU A 401 -14.34 -8.70 1.63
N ILE A 402 -14.03 -9.64 2.50
CA ILE A 402 -13.15 -9.44 3.66
C ILE A 402 -11.91 -10.32 3.45
N LEU A 403 -10.76 -9.68 3.34
CA LEU A 403 -9.47 -10.36 3.36
C LEU A 403 -8.95 -10.39 4.79
N ASP A 404 -8.60 -11.56 5.27
CA ASP A 404 -7.99 -11.67 6.59
C ASP A 404 -6.44 -11.52 6.53
N ARG A 405 -5.81 -11.49 7.69
CA ARG A 405 -4.35 -11.32 7.83
C ARG A 405 -3.55 -12.47 7.25
N THR A 406 -4.18 -13.60 6.97
CA THR A 406 -3.56 -14.79 6.38
C THR A 406 -3.71 -14.85 4.87
N ASP A 407 -4.61 -14.04 4.31
CA ASP A 407 -4.89 -13.97 2.88
C ASP A 407 -3.95 -12.99 2.15
N ALA A 408 -3.71 -11.80 2.76
CA ALA A 408 -3.05 -10.70 2.05
C ALA A 408 -2.46 -9.65 3.00
N TYR A 409 -1.45 -8.91 2.53
CA TYR A 409 -0.99 -7.65 3.15
C TYR A 409 -2.12 -6.62 3.19
N ILE A 410 -3.03 -6.60 2.20
CA ILE A 410 -4.25 -5.79 2.21
C ILE A 410 -5.10 -6.13 3.43
N GLY A 411 -5.27 -7.42 3.73
CA GLY A 411 -5.98 -7.87 4.93
C GLY A 411 -5.29 -7.44 6.23
N VAL A 412 -3.97 -7.57 6.30
CA VAL A 412 -3.17 -7.08 7.45
C VAL A 412 -3.35 -5.58 7.66
N LEU A 413 -3.30 -4.78 6.57
CA LEU A 413 -3.48 -3.33 6.62
C LEU A 413 -4.85 -2.95 7.16
N ILE A 414 -5.91 -3.49 6.57
CA ILE A 414 -7.29 -3.14 6.94
C ILE A 414 -7.58 -3.59 8.37
N ASP A 415 -7.19 -4.81 8.75
CA ASP A 415 -7.38 -5.30 10.12
C ASP A 415 -6.62 -4.43 11.14
N ASP A 416 -5.37 -4.05 10.86
CA ASP A 416 -4.59 -3.19 11.76
C ASP A 416 -5.28 -1.84 12.00
N ILE A 417 -5.70 -1.14 10.95
CA ILE A 417 -6.28 0.21 11.10
C ILE A 417 -7.69 0.19 11.70
N VAL A 418 -8.53 -0.78 11.30
CA VAL A 418 -9.91 -0.88 11.75
C VAL A 418 -10.02 -1.43 13.18
N THR A 419 -9.16 -2.40 13.54
CA THR A 419 -9.22 -3.06 14.85
C THR A 419 -8.46 -2.30 15.92
N LYS A 420 -7.27 -1.76 15.58
CA LYS A 420 -6.39 -1.07 16.54
C LYS A 420 -6.55 0.44 16.51
N GLY A 421 -7.12 0.99 15.42
CA GLY A 421 -7.06 2.42 15.13
C GLY A 421 -5.62 2.88 14.83
N THR A 422 -5.44 4.16 14.63
CA THR A 422 -4.11 4.74 14.48
C THR A 422 -4.04 6.14 15.07
N ASN A 423 -2.96 6.44 15.78
CA ASN A 423 -2.68 7.77 16.33
C ASN A 423 -1.71 8.57 15.44
N GLU A 424 -1.21 7.95 14.39
CA GLU A 424 -0.28 8.51 13.41
C GLU A 424 -0.59 7.94 12.01
N PRO A 425 -0.23 8.61 10.92
CA PRO A 425 -0.44 8.06 9.58
C PRO A 425 0.17 6.66 9.45
N TYR A 426 -0.70 5.66 9.29
CA TYR A 426 -0.30 4.25 9.18
C TYR A 426 0.51 4.00 7.90
N ARG A 427 1.56 3.21 8.02
CA ARG A 427 2.34 2.67 6.91
C ARG A 427 2.46 1.17 6.98
N MET A 428 2.22 0.52 5.85
CA MET A 428 2.47 -0.91 5.74
C MET A 428 3.97 -1.20 5.75
N MET A 429 4.37 -2.19 6.55
CA MET A 429 5.75 -2.68 6.67
C MET A 429 5.75 -4.20 6.72
N THR A 430 6.82 -4.83 6.23
CA THR A 430 6.95 -6.29 6.28
C THR A 430 6.88 -6.86 7.70
N SER A 431 7.31 -6.09 8.72
CA SER A 431 7.23 -6.49 10.13
C SER A 431 5.82 -6.59 10.70
N ARG A 432 4.81 -6.02 10.01
CA ARG A 432 3.41 -6.08 10.45
C ARG A 432 2.70 -7.38 10.05
N ALA A 433 3.22 -8.08 9.04
CA ALA A 433 2.72 -9.37 8.61
C ALA A 433 3.38 -10.51 9.40
N GLU A 434 2.57 -11.36 10.00
CA GLU A 434 3.01 -12.52 10.78
C GLU A 434 3.48 -13.65 9.87
N TYR A 435 2.83 -13.83 8.70
CA TYR A 435 3.01 -14.97 7.79
C TYR A 435 3.72 -14.57 6.50
N ARG A 436 4.87 -13.84 6.62
CA ARG A 436 5.57 -13.22 5.47
C ARG A 436 5.97 -14.18 4.36
N LEU A 437 6.30 -15.44 4.70
CA LEU A 437 6.68 -16.44 3.72
C LEU A 437 5.47 -16.96 2.92
N LEU A 438 4.27 -16.90 3.49
CA LEU A 438 3.04 -17.19 2.77
C LEU A 438 2.54 -15.99 1.96
N LEU A 439 2.77 -14.76 2.45
CA LEU A 439 2.28 -13.52 1.86
C LEU A 439 3.35 -12.84 0.98
N ARG A 440 4.06 -13.60 0.14
CA ARG A 440 5.09 -13.05 -0.75
C ARG A 440 4.45 -12.25 -1.89
N GLN A 441 5.24 -11.35 -2.50
CA GLN A 441 4.79 -10.62 -3.69
C GLN A 441 4.68 -11.50 -4.93
N ASP A 442 5.56 -12.50 -5.07
CA ASP A 442 5.63 -13.42 -6.21
C ASP A 442 4.40 -14.33 -6.32
N ASN A 443 3.80 -14.69 -5.18
CA ASN A 443 2.65 -15.60 -5.13
C ASN A 443 1.29 -14.90 -4.88
N ALA A 444 1.21 -13.59 -5.05
CA ALA A 444 -0.04 -12.86 -4.79
C ALA A 444 -1.20 -13.35 -5.67
N ASP A 445 -0.91 -13.72 -6.93
CA ASP A 445 -1.90 -14.30 -7.83
C ASP A 445 -2.40 -15.66 -7.34
N LEU A 446 -1.51 -16.54 -6.85
CA LEU A 446 -1.89 -17.86 -6.32
C LEU A 446 -2.84 -17.76 -5.11
N ARG A 447 -2.81 -16.63 -4.39
CA ARG A 447 -3.66 -16.38 -3.22
C ARG A 447 -4.96 -15.66 -3.53
N LEU A 448 -4.98 -14.79 -4.54
CA LEU A 448 -6.05 -13.78 -4.70
C LEU A 448 -6.76 -13.79 -6.06
N THR A 449 -6.16 -14.32 -7.14
CA THR A 449 -6.76 -14.26 -8.47
C THR A 449 -8.09 -15.04 -8.56
N GLU A 450 -8.21 -16.17 -7.85
CA GLU A 450 -9.47 -16.91 -7.76
C GLU A 450 -10.58 -16.04 -7.13
N LYS A 451 -10.28 -15.34 -6.02
CA LYS A 451 -11.21 -14.41 -5.38
C LYS A 451 -11.57 -13.24 -6.31
N GLY A 452 -10.60 -12.70 -7.05
CA GLY A 452 -10.83 -11.65 -8.04
C GLY A 452 -11.77 -12.08 -9.18
N HIS A 453 -11.64 -13.34 -9.62
CA HIS A 453 -12.52 -13.94 -10.62
C HIS A 453 -13.95 -14.18 -10.07
N GLU A 454 -14.09 -14.76 -8.88
CA GLU A 454 -15.38 -14.96 -8.23
C GLU A 454 -16.17 -13.65 -8.03
N ILE A 455 -15.48 -12.56 -7.74
CA ILE A 455 -16.06 -11.22 -7.62
C ILE A 455 -16.50 -10.67 -8.98
N GLY A 456 -15.78 -11.03 -10.06
CA GLY A 456 -16.01 -10.59 -11.43
C GLY A 456 -15.08 -9.47 -11.91
N LEU A 457 -13.93 -9.25 -11.25
CA LEU A 457 -12.90 -8.29 -11.69
C LEU A 457 -11.83 -8.92 -12.58
N ILE A 458 -11.60 -10.21 -12.49
CA ILE A 458 -10.70 -10.98 -13.34
C ILE A 458 -11.51 -11.67 -14.43
N SER A 459 -11.13 -11.47 -15.69
CA SER A 459 -11.79 -12.09 -16.85
C SER A 459 -11.52 -13.59 -16.91
N ASP A 460 -12.42 -14.34 -17.59
CA ASP A 460 -12.26 -15.78 -17.83
C ASP A 460 -10.95 -16.10 -18.54
N GLU A 461 -10.52 -15.26 -19.48
CA GLU A 461 -9.26 -15.43 -20.20
C GLU A 461 -8.04 -15.32 -19.25
N ARG A 462 -8.03 -14.29 -18.39
CA ARG A 462 -6.95 -14.11 -17.40
C ARG A 462 -6.95 -15.24 -16.38
N TYR A 463 -8.13 -15.67 -15.96
CA TYR A 463 -8.29 -16.78 -15.02
C TYR A 463 -7.80 -18.11 -15.62
N ALA A 464 -8.08 -18.37 -16.90
CA ALA A 464 -7.58 -19.57 -17.59
C ALA A 464 -6.04 -19.61 -17.63
N LYS A 465 -5.38 -18.48 -17.93
CA LYS A 465 -3.89 -18.36 -17.89
C LYS A 465 -3.35 -18.60 -16.47
N PHE A 466 -4.05 -18.11 -15.46
CA PHE A 466 -3.69 -18.36 -14.07
C PHE A 466 -3.78 -19.84 -13.69
N ILE A 467 -4.84 -20.54 -14.11
CA ILE A 467 -5.00 -21.99 -13.89
C ILE A 467 -3.87 -22.78 -14.58
N GLU A 468 -3.53 -22.42 -15.83
CA GLU A 468 -2.40 -23.02 -16.54
C GLU A 468 -1.08 -22.84 -15.76
N LYS A 469 -0.80 -21.61 -15.27
CA LYS A 469 0.38 -21.35 -14.43
C LYS A 469 0.40 -22.24 -13.18
N LYS A 470 -0.72 -22.35 -12.48
CA LYS A 470 -0.87 -23.18 -11.27
C LYS A 470 -0.59 -24.66 -11.55
N GLU A 471 -1.11 -25.18 -12.66
CA GLU A 471 -0.86 -26.55 -13.10
C GLU A 471 0.61 -26.79 -13.47
N LEU A 472 1.25 -25.85 -14.16
CA LEU A 472 2.67 -25.95 -14.53
C LEU A 472 3.56 -26.01 -13.28
N ILE A 473 3.27 -25.20 -12.25
CA ILE A 473 3.99 -25.22 -10.97
C ILE A 473 3.88 -26.59 -10.32
N GLU A 474 2.68 -27.15 -10.19
CA GLU A 474 2.49 -28.44 -9.53
C GLU A 474 3.12 -29.60 -10.33
N LYS A 475 2.96 -29.62 -11.65
CA LYS A 475 3.60 -30.62 -12.53
C LYS A 475 5.12 -30.60 -12.40
N GLU A 476 5.73 -29.42 -12.36
CA GLU A 476 7.18 -29.31 -12.25
C GLU A 476 7.69 -29.70 -10.86
N LYS A 477 7.00 -29.33 -9.80
CA LYS A 477 7.31 -29.79 -8.44
C LYS A 477 7.27 -31.32 -8.34
N GLU A 478 6.25 -31.95 -8.91
CA GLU A 478 6.15 -33.41 -8.95
C GLU A 478 7.28 -34.03 -9.75
N ARG A 479 7.64 -33.46 -10.93
CA ARG A 479 8.73 -33.92 -11.75
C ARG A 479 10.07 -33.90 -10.98
N LEU A 480 10.38 -32.77 -10.33
CA LEU A 480 11.59 -32.62 -9.50
C LEU A 480 11.64 -33.64 -8.34
N GLN A 481 10.49 -33.95 -7.73
CA GLN A 481 10.38 -34.97 -6.67
C GLN A 481 10.56 -36.42 -7.18
N LYS A 482 10.24 -36.69 -8.45
CA LYS A 482 10.31 -38.04 -9.04
C LYS A 482 11.65 -38.29 -9.77
N THR A 483 12.30 -37.24 -10.27
CA THR A 483 13.52 -37.36 -11.08
C THR A 483 14.75 -37.56 -10.17
N ILE A 484 15.42 -38.69 -10.35
CA ILE A 484 16.63 -39.06 -9.61
C ILE A 484 17.87 -38.84 -10.48
N VAL A 485 18.80 -38.06 -10.01
CA VAL A 485 20.12 -37.83 -10.63
C VAL A 485 21.15 -38.78 -10.00
N LYS A 486 21.89 -39.50 -10.85
CA LYS A 486 22.94 -40.42 -10.40
C LYS A 486 24.27 -39.67 -10.17
N PRO A 487 25.17 -40.19 -9.29
CA PRO A 487 26.46 -39.57 -8.99
C PRO A 487 27.48 -39.81 -10.11
N THR A 488 27.21 -39.25 -11.29
CA THR A 488 28.15 -39.32 -12.44
C THR A 488 29.24 -38.25 -12.28
N GLU A 489 30.34 -38.40 -13.01
CA GLU A 489 31.41 -37.40 -13.03
C GLU A 489 30.90 -36.01 -13.45
N LYS A 490 30.03 -35.94 -14.49
CA LYS A 490 29.38 -34.71 -14.93
C LYS A 490 28.63 -34.02 -13.78
N VAL A 491 27.80 -34.78 -13.06
CA VAL A 491 26.99 -34.25 -11.94
C VAL A 491 27.88 -33.80 -10.80
N ASN A 492 28.89 -34.56 -10.41
CA ASN A 492 29.78 -34.20 -9.32
C ASN A 492 30.68 -33.00 -9.66
N ASN A 493 31.13 -32.89 -10.93
CA ASN A 493 31.87 -31.71 -11.41
C ASN A 493 30.97 -30.43 -11.36
N TYR A 494 29.71 -30.55 -11.78
CA TYR A 494 28.74 -29.47 -11.64
C TYR A 494 28.55 -29.07 -10.16
N LEU A 495 28.32 -30.01 -9.25
CA LEU A 495 28.15 -29.72 -7.83
C LEU A 495 29.36 -29.02 -7.20
N LYS A 496 30.58 -29.48 -7.60
CA LYS A 496 31.84 -28.81 -7.21
C LYS A 496 31.90 -27.37 -7.74
N SER A 497 31.54 -27.17 -9.00
CA SER A 497 31.55 -25.82 -9.60
C SER A 497 30.58 -24.86 -8.92
N GLN A 498 29.47 -25.38 -8.37
CA GLN A 498 28.51 -24.61 -7.55
C GLN A 498 28.94 -24.45 -6.07
N GLY A 499 30.10 -25.02 -5.69
CA GLY A 499 30.60 -24.93 -4.31
C GLY A 499 29.84 -25.79 -3.28
N THR A 500 29.13 -26.83 -3.73
CA THR A 500 28.36 -27.73 -2.86
C THR A 500 28.93 -29.17 -2.88
N SER A 501 28.54 -30.01 -1.91
CA SER A 501 29.06 -31.36 -1.75
C SER A 501 28.60 -32.31 -2.86
N GLU A 502 29.52 -33.19 -3.26
CA GLU A 502 29.29 -34.25 -4.24
C GLU A 502 28.25 -35.28 -3.78
N LEU A 503 27.65 -35.96 -4.74
CA LEU A 503 26.77 -37.09 -4.45
C LEU A 503 27.58 -38.40 -4.37
N THR A 504 27.26 -39.20 -3.37
CA THR A 504 27.73 -40.60 -3.26
C THR A 504 26.68 -41.61 -3.71
N THR A 505 25.40 -41.20 -3.63
CA THR A 505 24.23 -42.00 -4.04
C THR A 505 23.30 -41.14 -4.90
N GLY A 506 22.34 -41.78 -5.58
CA GLY A 506 21.33 -41.03 -6.35
C GLY A 506 20.52 -40.10 -5.46
N SER A 507 20.28 -38.87 -5.93
CA SER A 507 19.49 -37.85 -5.25
C SER A 507 18.39 -37.34 -6.14
N LYS A 508 17.25 -36.93 -5.55
CA LYS A 508 16.17 -36.27 -6.29
C LYS A 508 16.59 -34.86 -6.68
N LEU A 509 16.14 -34.36 -7.84
CA LEU A 509 16.37 -32.98 -8.25
C LEU A 509 15.82 -31.98 -7.21
N ALA A 510 14.69 -32.28 -6.61
CA ALA A 510 14.11 -31.45 -5.54
C ALA A 510 15.06 -31.33 -4.33
N GLU A 511 15.76 -32.40 -3.93
CA GLU A 511 16.71 -32.34 -2.81
C GLU A 511 17.99 -31.56 -3.18
N LEU A 512 18.40 -31.60 -4.45
CA LEU A 512 19.48 -30.75 -4.93
C LEU A 512 19.08 -29.29 -4.96
N LEU A 513 17.86 -28.96 -5.41
CA LEU A 513 17.34 -27.59 -5.45
C LEU A 513 17.19 -26.96 -4.04
N LYS A 514 17.03 -27.76 -3.00
CA LYS A 514 17.00 -27.26 -1.59
C LYS A 514 18.35 -26.73 -1.12
N ARG A 515 19.46 -27.05 -1.79
CA ARG A 515 20.79 -26.52 -1.45
C ARG A 515 20.86 -25.04 -1.81
N THR A 516 21.47 -24.24 -0.94
CA THR A 516 21.52 -22.77 -1.08
C THR A 516 22.24 -22.32 -2.36
N GLU A 517 23.27 -23.05 -2.77
CA GLU A 517 24.14 -22.75 -3.91
C GLU A 517 23.49 -23.10 -5.27
N ILE A 518 22.42 -23.92 -5.25
CA ILE A 518 21.78 -24.42 -6.47
C ILE A 518 20.49 -23.63 -6.73
N THR A 519 20.37 -23.10 -7.94
CA THR A 519 19.15 -22.44 -8.42
C THR A 519 18.41 -23.33 -9.41
N TYR A 520 17.12 -23.07 -9.63
CA TYR A 520 16.38 -23.76 -10.69
C TYR A 520 17.05 -23.54 -12.06
N ALA A 521 17.59 -22.34 -12.30
CA ALA A 521 18.32 -22.05 -13.54
C ALA A 521 19.57 -22.90 -13.69
N SER A 522 20.40 -23.05 -12.65
CA SER A 522 21.66 -23.80 -12.70
C SER A 522 21.45 -25.32 -12.85
N LEU A 523 20.30 -25.87 -12.43
CA LEU A 523 19.97 -27.29 -12.64
C LEU A 523 19.94 -27.69 -14.11
N ALA A 524 19.81 -26.73 -15.06
CA ALA A 524 19.84 -27.03 -16.50
C ALA A 524 21.08 -27.83 -16.94
N GLU A 525 22.21 -27.72 -16.25
CA GLU A 525 23.45 -28.42 -16.59
C GLU A 525 23.36 -29.94 -16.35
N ILE A 526 22.51 -30.39 -15.45
CA ILE A 526 22.37 -31.79 -15.05
C ILE A 526 20.97 -32.38 -15.27
N ASP A 527 19.99 -31.55 -15.62
CA ASP A 527 18.59 -31.91 -15.87
C ASP A 527 18.33 -31.92 -17.39
N GLU A 528 18.63 -33.00 -18.06
CA GLU A 528 18.52 -33.16 -19.51
C GLU A 528 17.07 -33.12 -20.03
N ASN A 529 16.08 -33.42 -19.16
CA ASN A 529 14.66 -33.45 -19.50
C ASN A 529 13.90 -32.23 -18.91
N ARG A 530 14.61 -31.15 -18.66
CA ARG A 530 14.03 -29.95 -18.11
C ARG A 530 13.06 -29.32 -19.11
N PRO A 531 11.79 -29.05 -18.70
CA PRO A 531 10.84 -28.36 -19.57
C PRO A 531 11.21 -26.89 -19.72
N GLU A 532 10.81 -26.29 -20.83
CA GLU A 532 10.82 -24.85 -20.98
C GLU A 532 9.57 -24.27 -20.29
N LEU A 533 9.76 -23.43 -19.29
CA LEU A 533 8.70 -22.85 -18.45
C LEU A 533 8.80 -21.33 -18.40
N PRO A 534 7.69 -20.62 -18.21
CA PRO A 534 7.70 -19.19 -17.94
C PRO A 534 8.54 -18.85 -16.68
N GLU A 535 9.21 -17.69 -16.68
CA GLU A 535 10.06 -17.28 -15.56
C GLU A 535 9.30 -17.22 -14.22
N GLN A 536 8.06 -16.76 -14.22
CA GLN A 536 7.20 -16.75 -13.03
C GLN A 536 6.95 -18.15 -12.44
N VAL A 537 6.89 -19.18 -13.30
CA VAL A 537 6.73 -20.58 -12.86
C VAL A 537 8.04 -21.08 -12.27
N LYS A 538 9.19 -20.80 -12.92
CA LYS A 538 10.52 -21.20 -12.44
C LYS A 538 10.83 -20.60 -11.07
N GLU A 539 10.56 -19.30 -10.89
CA GLU A 539 10.77 -18.60 -9.62
C GLU A 539 9.92 -19.22 -8.50
N GLU A 540 8.62 -19.44 -8.76
CA GLU A 540 7.71 -19.99 -7.76
C GLU A 540 8.06 -21.44 -7.40
N VAL A 541 8.43 -22.29 -8.37
CA VAL A 541 8.90 -23.67 -8.13
C VAL A 541 10.16 -23.67 -7.26
N GLU A 542 11.13 -22.81 -7.55
CA GLU A 542 12.35 -22.72 -6.75
C GLU A 542 12.04 -22.35 -5.30
N ILE A 543 11.22 -21.31 -5.09
CA ILE A 543 10.87 -20.85 -3.75
C ILE A 543 10.09 -21.93 -2.99
N GLN A 544 9.06 -22.52 -3.60
CA GLN A 544 8.24 -23.53 -2.93
C GLN A 544 9.05 -24.77 -2.55
N VAL A 545 9.99 -25.22 -3.41
CA VAL A 545 10.84 -26.39 -3.11
C VAL A 545 11.85 -26.07 -2.02
N LYS A 546 12.55 -24.91 -2.11
CA LYS A 546 13.57 -24.52 -1.13
C LYS A 546 12.99 -24.29 0.26
N TYR A 547 11.82 -23.67 0.35
CA TYR A 547 11.21 -23.26 1.61
C TYR A 547 10.05 -24.17 2.07
N ASP A 548 9.85 -25.34 1.46
CA ASP A 548 8.75 -26.28 1.74
C ASP A 548 8.50 -26.52 3.24
N GLY A 549 9.57 -26.81 4.01
CA GLY A 549 9.46 -27.06 5.44
C GLY A 549 8.98 -25.84 6.23
N TYR A 550 9.46 -24.64 5.89
CA TYR A 550 9.06 -23.40 6.54
C TYR A 550 7.63 -22.97 6.15
N ILE A 551 7.25 -23.19 4.89
CA ILE A 551 5.89 -22.93 4.39
C ILE A 551 4.90 -23.79 5.17
N LYS A 552 5.13 -25.09 5.29
CA LYS A 552 4.29 -26.01 6.07
C LYS A 552 4.13 -25.61 7.54
N LEU A 553 5.21 -25.15 8.17
CA LEU A 553 5.15 -24.64 9.54
C LEU A 553 4.24 -23.40 9.67
N GLN A 554 4.33 -22.47 8.72
CA GLN A 554 3.45 -21.29 8.72
C GLN A 554 1.99 -21.67 8.41
N GLU A 555 1.73 -22.61 7.49
CA GLU A 555 0.39 -23.13 7.21
C GLU A 555 -0.26 -23.72 8.47
N MET A 556 0.47 -24.49 9.25
CA MET A 556 -0.02 -25.01 10.54
C MET A 556 -0.36 -23.88 11.54
N GLN A 557 0.41 -22.79 11.54
CA GLN A 557 0.10 -21.63 12.38
C GLN A 557 -1.15 -20.89 11.89
N VAL A 558 -1.30 -20.76 10.57
CA VAL A 558 -2.49 -20.16 9.94
C VAL A 558 -3.75 -20.96 10.28
N GLU A 559 -3.72 -22.28 10.25
CA GLU A 559 -4.86 -23.11 10.64
C GLU A 559 -5.29 -22.86 12.10
N LYS A 560 -4.33 -22.69 13.01
CA LYS A 560 -4.63 -22.34 14.41
C LYS A 560 -5.25 -20.94 14.51
N PHE A 561 -4.72 -19.99 13.76
CA PHE A 561 -5.23 -18.62 13.71
C PHE A 561 -6.68 -18.59 13.19
N LYS A 562 -6.96 -19.23 12.05
CA LYS A 562 -8.30 -19.32 11.47
C LYS A 562 -9.33 -19.94 12.42
N LYS A 563 -8.91 -20.90 13.26
CA LYS A 563 -9.78 -21.46 14.30
C LYS A 563 -10.15 -20.43 15.38
N MET A 564 -9.27 -19.49 15.69
CA MET A 564 -9.56 -18.39 16.62
C MET A 564 -10.45 -17.32 15.99
N GLU A 565 -10.24 -16.98 14.71
CA GLU A 565 -11.07 -16.04 13.98
C GLU A 565 -12.52 -16.55 13.80
N LYS A 566 -12.71 -17.84 13.59
CA LYS A 566 -14.04 -18.46 13.51
C LYS A 566 -14.81 -18.44 14.83
N LYS A 567 -14.18 -18.15 15.96
CA LYS A 567 -14.86 -18.00 17.24
C LYS A 567 -15.41 -16.58 17.36
N LEU A 568 -16.63 -16.39 16.87
CA LEU A 568 -17.31 -15.09 16.89
C LEU A 568 -17.69 -14.70 18.32
N ILE A 569 -17.65 -13.40 18.55
CA ILE A 569 -18.12 -12.74 19.77
C ILE A 569 -19.50 -12.15 19.46
N PRO A 570 -20.55 -12.43 20.25
CA PRO A 570 -21.87 -11.85 20.04
C PRO A 570 -21.83 -10.31 20.09
N ASP A 571 -22.55 -9.65 19.19
CA ASP A 571 -22.58 -8.18 19.13
C ASP A 571 -23.18 -7.54 20.40
N ASP A 572 -24.07 -8.30 21.09
CA ASP A 572 -24.75 -7.90 22.33
C ASP A 572 -23.94 -8.18 23.60
N ILE A 573 -22.69 -8.67 23.49
CA ILE A 573 -21.86 -8.97 24.65
C ILE A 573 -21.65 -7.73 25.51
N ASN A 574 -21.83 -7.88 26.82
CA ASN A 574 -21.43 -6.90 27.82
C ASN A 574 -20.12 -7.33 28.47
N TYR A 575 -19.01 -6.67 28.16
CA TYR A 575 -17.70 -7.00 28.72
C TYR A 575 -17.58 -6.69 30.20
N ASP A 576 -18.49 -5.88 30.79
CA ASP A 576 -18.53 -5.62 32.23
C ASP A 576 -18.98 -6.85 33.02
N ASP A 577 -19.71 -7.75 32.38
CA ASP A 577 -20.15 -9.02 32.99
C ASP A 577 -19.07 -10.11 32.95
N VAL A 578 -18.00 -9.93 32.17
CA VAL A 578 -16.90 -10.88 32.05
C VAL A 578 -15.96 -10.74 33.25
N LYS A 579 -16.19 -11.56 34.28
CA LYS A 579 -15.34 -11.56 35.50
C LYS A 579 -13.98 -12.19 35.19
N GLY A 580 -12.91 -11.49 35.62
CA GLY A 580 -11.53 -11.99 35.50
C GLY A 580 -10.71 -11.40 34.37
N ILE A 581 -11.29 -10.55 33.49
CA ILE A 581 -10.50 -9.72 32.59
C ILE A 581 -10.02 -8.45 33.31
N CYS A 582 -8.82 -7.95 32.96
CA CYS A 582 -8.28 -6.74 33.56
C CYS A 582 -9.06 -5.49 33.11
N LEU A 583 -8.96 -4.40 33.89
CA LEU A 583 -9.71 -3.18 33.64
C LEU A 583 -9.38 -2.57 32.28
N GLU A 584 -8.10 -2.56 31.90
CA GLU A 584 -7.64 -2.04 30.61
C GLU A 584 -8.24 -2.85 29.44
N ALA A 585 -8.14 -4.18 29.49
CA ALA A 585 -8.72 -5.06 28.48
C ALA A 585 -10.23 -4.85 28.34
N ARG A 586 -10.95 -4.71 29.46
CA ARG A 586 -12.40 -4.43 29.47
C ARG A 586 -12.74 -3.13 28.77
N GLN A 587 -12.03 -2.03 29.10
CA GLN A 587 -12.22 -0.74 28.46
C GLN A 587 -11.94 -0.80 26.96
N LYS A 588 -10.87 -1.49 26.57
CA LYS A 588 -10.48 -1.67 25.15
C LYS A 588 -11.50 -2.51 24.39
N LEU A 589 -11.95 -3.63 24.94
CA LEU A 589 -12.96 -4.48 24.32
C LEU A 589 -14.31 -3.76 24.17
N ASN A 590 -14.74 -2.99 25.18
CA ASN A 590 -15.93 -2.15 25.08
C ASN A 590 -15.81 -1.06 24.01
N LYS A 591 -14.62 -0.46 23.86
CA LYS A 591 -14.36 0.58 22.86
C LYS A 591 -14.34 0.00 21.44
N HIS A 592 -13.61 -1.09 21.22
CA HIS A 592 -13.34 -1.61 19.87
C HIS A 592 -14.37 -2.61 19.36
N ARG A 593 -15.12 -3.25 20.26
CA ARG A 593 -16.19 -4.22 19.92
C ARG A 593 -15.72 -5.25 18.88
N PRO A 594 -14.69 -6.08 19.17
CA PRO A 594 -14.18 -7.05 18.21
C PRO A 594 -15.22 -8.12 17.87
N HIS A 595 -15.28 -8.53 16.60
CA HIS A 595 -16.20 -9.56 16.11
C HIS A 595 -15.74 -10.99 16.44
N SER A 596 -14.44 -11.20 16.65
CA SER A 596 -13.88 -12.52 16.90
C SER A 596 -12.89 -12.52 18.06
N ILE A 597 -12.65 -13.72 18.60
CA ILE A 597 -11.59 -13.93 19.59
C ILE A 597 -10.20 -13.58 18.99
N GLY A 598 -9.98 -13.87 17.71
CA GLY A 598 -8.76 -13.49 17.02
C GLY A 598 -8.56 -11.98 17.01
N GLN A 599 -9.59 -11.19 16.65
CA GLN A 599 -9.53 -9.73 16.73
C GLN A 599 -9.29 -9.24 18.16
N ALA A 600 -10.02 -9.77 19.14
CA ALA A 600 -9.86 -9.41 20.54
C ALA A 600 -8.41 -9.59 21.02
N SER A 601 -7.73 -10.67 20.60
CA SER A 601 -6.35 -10.97 20.99
C SER A 601 -5.32 -10.00 20.41
N ARG A 602 -5.66 -9.24 19.37
CA ARG A 602 -4.78 -8.25 18.72
C ARG A 602 -4.92 -6.84 19.26
N ILE A 603 -5.93 -6.59 20.07
CA ILE A 603 -6.14 -5.27 20.69
C ILE A 603 -5.05 -5.03 21.74
N SER A 604 -4.33 -3.92 21.61
CA SER A 604 -3.31 -3.53 22.58
C SER A 604 -3.92 -3.35 23.99
N GLY A 605 -3.34 -3.99 25.00
CA GLY A 605 -3.87 -4.00 26.36
C GLY A 605 -4.78 -5.20 26.69
N VAL A 606 -5.01 -6.10 25.71
CA VAL A 606 -5.70 -7.39 25.93
C VAL A 606 -4.65 -8.51 25.99
N SER A 607 -4.50 -9.16 27.13
CA SER A 607 -3.50 -10.21 27.34
C SER A 607 -4.03 -11.60 26.93
N PRO A 608 -3.14 -12.59 26.70
CA PRO A 608 -3.54 -13.98 26.50
C PRO A 608 -4.39 -14.55 27.64
N ALA A 609 -4.18 -14.07 28.88
CA ALA A 609 -5.00 -14.45 30.03
C ALA A 609 -6.44 -13.92 29.89
N ASP A 610 -6.60 -12.65 29.50
CA ASP A 610 -7.92 -12.06 29.25
C ASP A 610 -8.67 -12.80 28.14
N ILE A 611 -7.98 -13.21 27.07
CA ILE A 611 -8.55 -14.03 25.99
C ILE A 611 -9.01 -15.38 26.49
N SER A 612 -8.24 -16.02 27.35
CA SER A 612 -8.63 -17.31 27.94
C SER A 612 -9.89 -17.19 28.79
N VAL A 613 -9.99 -16.14 29.61
CA VAL A 613 -11.19 -15.84 30.40
C VAL A 613 -12.41 -15.56 29.50
N LEU A 614 -12.23 -14.77 28.43
CA LEU A 614 -13.28 -14.47 27.47
C LEU A 614 -13.78 -15.73 26.77
N LEU A 615 -12.89 -16.65 26.38
CA LEU A 615 -13.26 -17.93 25.78
C LEU A 615 -14.14 -18.78 26.70
N VAL A 616 -13.77 -18.87 27.98
CA VAL A 616 -14.56 -19.61 28.99
C VAL A 616 -15.93 -18.96 29.16
N TYR A 617 -15.98 -17.63 29.24
CA TYR A 617 -17.24 -16.90 29.37
C TYR A 617 -18.18 -17.14 28.17
N LEU A 618 -17.67 -17.10 26.94
CA LEU A 618 -18.44 -17.37 25.72
C LEU A 618 -18.97 -18.82 25.68
N GLN A 619 -18.20 -19.80 26.18
CA GLN A 619 -18.69 -21.18 26.32
C GLN A 619 -19.85 -21.29 27.31
N THR A 620 -19.74 -20.57 28.44
CA THR A 620 -20.79 -20.55 29.47
C THR A 620 -22.10 -19.94 28.96
N ILE A 621 -22.06 -18.90 28.14
CA ILE A 621 -23.24 -18.28 27.51
C ILE A 621 -23.90 -19.27 26.51
N LYS A 622 -23.08 -19.95 25.68
CA LYS A 622 -23.60 -20.94 24.72
C LYS A 622 -24.29 -22.15 25.37
N GLN A 623 -23.89 -22.48 26.57
CA GLN A 623 -24.54 -23.60 27.33
C GLN A 623 -25.83 -23.16 28.03
N LYS A 624 -26.05 -21.85 28.19
CA LYS A 624 -27.27 -21.29 28.81
C LYS A 624 -28.37 -20.91 27.81
N LYS A 625 -28.04 -20.83 26.50
CA LYS A 625 -28.98 -20.71 25.37
C LYS A 625 -29.25 -22.11 24.79
#